data_9d380d54c7e3ab50e26e78daa7640ad9
#
_entry.id   9d380d54c7e3ab50e26e78daa7640ad9
#
_cell.length_a   1.000
_cell.length_b   1.000
_cell.length_c   1.000
_cell.angle_alpha   90.00
_cell.angle_beta   90.00
_cell.angle_gamma   90.00
#
_symmetry.space_group_name_H-M   'P 1'
#
loop_
_entity.id
_entity.type
_entity.pdbx_description
1 polymer ?
#
loop_
_entity_poly.entity_id
_entity_poly.type
_entity_poly.pdbx_seq_one_letter_code
_entity_poly.pdbx_strand_id
1 'polypeptide(L)'
;MFEIKTTDESIMQQYLKKHGNRNEFRYLFTFDKNYIFMVKENRSINTYYVICLMRNCMVAIAKSKQVYSDDIKKKLIEKFIATPAYQVTLPENPNAMIEFIFKKLMAASGFTIRENQIELSKMMYEGIKQNHIAICEAEVGTGKTYAYIVACVVYALYERQKRSKAGILTYLDNEYCSVPCVISTSSIDLQNAIVRTYVPILSDILLKNKVIDRPLSAVLRKGKEHYFCQMRYDRLTSYLKSSQKAVDRELLYKLSALKIPDYGIDLDEYKGLKNHIVQKINVPKACEISCPYYKECQYIKHMDYARSSIHDFQVCNHNYYLADTMKRAKGKHTLIPEHSVAIIDEAHKLPDAAMQIFGKRFSSEDITIMTNVLKSNLKGNKAYLQIAKMKLDSLSVLRTRFFRSLVSKINLDAVDDETSQIGIFIGHFEKMLLLEMLKIIENIQEYCAVDISKSRTLEIMFLESKEQIETFFRTENIIYWLENPLSDKLVSICCIPTDLEDQLHKVLWKNGIPKILTSGTLSDDRGFTYFKSNAGIDKVNKNFISEMSCRSPFDYKNN
;
A
#
# COMPACT_ATOMS: atom_id res chain seq x y z
N MET A 1 -21.78 -32.60 8.66
CA MET A 1 -20.40 -32.07 8.71
C MET A 1 -20.36 -30.95 7.67
N PHE A 2 -20.41 -29.68 8.10
CA PHE A 2 -20.35 -28.55 7.18
C PHE A 2 -18.87 -28.28 6.90
N GLU A 3 -18.46 -28.35 5.63
CA GLU A 3 -17.14 -27.88 5.21
C GLU A 3 -17.08 -26.37 5.38
N ILE A 4 -16.35 -25.92 6.38
CA ILE A 4 -15.98 -24.52 6.53
C ILE A 4 -14.90 -24.27 5.47
N LYS A 5 -15.14 -23.32 4.56
CA LYS A 5 -14.13 -22.96 3.54
C LYS A 5 -12.87 -22.47 4.23
N THR A 6 -11.71 -22.74 3.65
CA THR A 6 -10.36 -22.52 4.20
C THR A 6 -10.09 -21.13 4.78
N THR A 7 -10.73 -20.08 4.28
CA THR A 7 -10.67 -18.70 4.79
C THR A 7 -11.31 -18.54 6.16
N ASP A 8 -12.38 -19.25 6.44
CA ASP A 8 -13.14 -19.14 7.69
C ASP A 8 -12.45 -19.88 8.82
N GLU A 9 -11.81 -20.98 8.48
CA GLU A 9 -11.00 -21.76 9.43
C GLU A 9 -9.79 -20.94 9.91
N SER A 10 -9.18 -20.14 9.05
CA SER A 10 -8.05 -19.29 9.43
C SER A 10 -8.45 -18.16 10.37
N ILE A 11 -9.59 -17.50 10.14
CA ILE A 11 -10.13 -16.46 11.01
C ILE A 11 -10.55 -17.08 12.35
N MET A 12 -11.23 -18.21 12.33
CA MET A 12 -11.63 -18.95 13.51
C MET A 12 -10.41 -19.41 14.33
N GLN A 13 -9.37 -19.94 13.67
CA GLN A 13 -8.13 -20.32 14.35
C GLN A 13 -7.36 -19.14 14.93
N GLN A 14 -7.39 -17.95 14.31
CA GLN A 14 -6.82 -16.75 14.88
C GLN A 14 -7.55 -16.31 16.15
N TYR A 15 -8.90 -16.37 16.15
CA TYR A 15 -9.70 -16.12 17.36
C TYR A 15 -9.41 -17.12 18.46
N LEU A 16 -9.29 -18.39 18.13
CA LEU A 16 -8.97 -19.46 19.05
C LEU A 16 -7.58 -19.29 19.67
N LYS A 17 -6.58 -18.93 18.87
CA LYS A 17 -5.21 -18.64 19.33
C LYS A 17 -5.15 -17.42 20.25
N LYS A 18 -5.88 -16.36 19.91
CA LYS A 18 -5.88 -15.09 20.66
C LYS A 18 -6.49 -15.24 22.07
N HIS A 19 -7.40 -16.17 22.26
CA HIS A 19 -8.06 -16.42 23.54
C HIS A 19 -7.47 -17.58 24.34
N GLY A 20 -6.32 -18.13 23.92
CA GLY A 20 -5.54 -19.10 24.71
C GLY A 20 -6.24 -20.43 25.01
N ASN A 21 -7.34 -20.72 24.36
CA ASN A 21 -8.16 -21.90 24.64
C ASN A 21 -7.76 -23.07 23.74
N ARG A 22 -7.24 -24.13 24.34
CA ARG A 22 -7.00 -25.43 23.73
C ARG A 22 -8.25 -26.32 23.67
N ASN A 23 -9.44 -25.77 23.93
CA ASN A 23 -10.68 -26.52 24.03
C ASN A 23 -11.29 -26.77 22.65
N GLU A 24 -11.93 -27.92 22.48
CA GLU A 24 -12.62 -28.27 21.25
C GLU A 24 -13.85 -27.39 21.06
N PHE A 25 -13.89 -26.66 19.95
CA PHE A 25 -15.04 -25.90 19.52
C PHE A 25 -15.95 -26.78 18.67
N ARG A 26 -17.23 -26.79 18.99
CA ARG A 26 -18.25 -27.45 18.20
C ARG A 26 -19.17 -26.41 17.58
N TYR A 27 -19.19 -26.32 16.25
CA TYR A 27 -20.19 -25.54 15.54
C TYR A 27 -21.59 -26.10 15.81
N LEU A 28 -22.55 -25.23 16.07
CA LEU A 28 -23.93 -25.61 16.35
C LEU A 28 -24.87 -25.21 15.22
N PHE A 29 -24.94 -23.94 14.89
CA PHE A 29 -25.82 -23.39 13.87
C PHE A 29 -25.40 -21.95 13.49
N THR A 30 -25.95 -21.47 12.38
CA THR A 30 -25.84 -20.07 11.97
C THR A 30 -27.18 -19.36 12.24
N PHE A 31 -27.12 -18.17 12.81
CA PHE A 31 -28.26 -17.30 13.03
C PHE A 31 -27.89 -15.87 12.62
N ASP A 32 -28.69 -15.27 11.75
CA ASP A 32 -28.48 -13.93 11.22
C ASP A 32 -27.00 -13.69 10.85
N LYS A 33 -26.47 -14.64 10.06
CA LYS A 33 -25.08 -14.66 9.56
C LYS A 33 -23.97 -14.71 10.60
N ASN A 34 -24.32 -14.96 11.83
CA ASN A 34 -23.37 -15.18 12.91
C ASN A 34 -23.28 -16.69 13.20
N TYR A 35 -22.06 -17.15 13.46
CA TYR A 35 -21.79 -18.55 13.75
C TYR A 35 -21.85 -18.77 15.26
N ILE A 36 -22.66 -19.71 15.68
CA ILE A 36 -22.81 -20.09 17.09
C ILE A 36 -22.00 -21.34 17.33
N PHE A 37 -21.10 -21.27 18.29
CA PHE A 37 -20.24 -22.37 18.71
C PHE A 37 -20.41 -22.70 20.18
N MET A 38 -20.17 -23.94 20.51
CA MET A 38 -20.10 -24.43 21.87
C MET A 38 -18.66 -24.81 22.20
N VAL A 39 -18.20 -24.36 23.36
CA VAL A 39 -16.94 -24.80 23.96
C VAL A 39 -17.26 -25.51 25.26
N LYS A 40 -16.67 -26.68 25.45
CA LYS A 40 -16.77 -27.45 26.69
C LYS A 40 -15.61 -27.00 27.60
N GLU A 41 -15.88 -26.11 28.55
CA GLU A 41 -14.84 -25.58 29.45
C GLU A 41 -14.40 -26.62 30.50
N ASN A 42 -15.34 -27.45 30.95
CA ASN A 42 -15.05 -28.62 31.79
C ASN A 42 -16.16 -29.66 31.61
N ARG A 43 -16.06 -30.84 32.30
CA ARG A 43 -16.97 -31.96 32.09
C ARG A 43 -18.48 -31.66 32.27
N SER A 44 -18.84 -30.51 32.86
CA SER A 44 -20.21 -30.17 33.25
C SER A 44 -20.74 -28.85 32.71
N ILE A 45 -19.91 -27.97 32.15
CA ILE A 45 -20.33 -26.63 31.71
C ILE A 45 -19.97 -26.41 30.25
N ASN A 46 -20.98 -26.05 29.45
CA ASN A 46 -20.82 -25.64 28.06
C ASN A 46 -20.91 -24.12 28.00
N THR A 47 -19.92 -23.45 27.43
CA THR A 47 -19.96 -22.04 27.12
C THR A 47 -20.26 -21.86 25.65
N TYR A 48 -21.24 -21.02 25.32
CA TYR A 48 -21.70 -20.75 23.98
C TYR A 48 -21.17 -19.40 23.52
N TYR A 49 -20.52 -19.41 22.37
CA TYR A 49 -19.94 -18.24 21.76
C TYR A 49 -20.63 -17.92 20.44
N VAL A 50 -20.77 -16.66 20.16
CA VAL A 50 -21.09 -16.12 18.84
C VAL A 50 -19.82 -15.58 18.22
N ILE A 51 -19.48 -16.09 17.05
CA ILE A 51 -18.47 -15.48 16.18
C ILE A 51 -19.22 -14.67 15.14
N CYS A 52 -19.09 -13.36 15.23
CA CYS A 52 -19.59 -12.43 14.25
C CYS A 52 -18.46 -12.09 13.29
N LEU A 53 -18.41 -12.73 12.12
CA LEU A 53 -17.39 -12.47 11.11
C LEU A 53 -17.51 -11.03 10.58
N MET A 54 -18.74 -10.51 10.45
CA MET A 54 -18.98 -9.13 10.01
C MET A 54 -18.35 -8.09 10.94
N ARG A 55 -18.27 -8.40 12.23
CA ARG A 55 -17.78 -7.51 13.28
C ARG A 55 -16.41 -7.93 13.79
N ASN A 56 -15.85 -8.99 13.21
CA ASN A 56 -14.58 -9.56 13.62
C ASN A 56 -14.48 -9.74 15.14
N CYS A 57 -15.55 -10.19 15.78
CA CYS A 57 -15.61 -10.37 17.23
C CYS A 57 -16.17 -11.74 17.63
N MET A 58 -15.75 -12.20 18.79
CA MET A 58 -16.28 -13.37 19.45
C MET A 58 -16.83 -12.97 20.81
N VAL A 59 -18.09 -13.27 21.04
CA VAL A 59 -18.80 -12.92 22.29
C VAL A 59 -19.34 -14.17 22.96
N ALA A 60 -19.04 -14.35 24.25
CA ALA A 60 -19.67 -15.39 25.04
C ALA A 60 -21.10 -14.94 25.40
N ILE A 61 -22.11 -15.70 24.96
CA ILE A 61 -23.53 -15.32 25.15
C ILE A 61 -24.21 -16.08 26.27
N ALA A 62 -23.77 -17.29 26.58
CA ALA A 62 -24.39 -18.10 27.62
C ALA A 62 -23.45 -19.19 28.14
N LYS A 63 -23.72 -19.62 29.39
CA LYS A 63 -23.19 -20.87 29.98
C LYS A 63 -24.35 -21.75 30.40
N SER A 64 -24.26 -23.06 30.12
CA SER A 64 -25.29 -24.02 30.50
C SER A 64 -24.69 -25.37 30.86
N LYS A 65 -25.29 -26.02 31.84
CA LYS A 65 -24.98 -27.43 32.18
C LYS A 65 -25.82 -28.42 31.37
N GLN A 66 -26.86 -27.94 30.68
CA GLN A 66 -27.76 -28.78 29.90
C GLN A 66 -27.13 -29.19 28.57
N VAL A 67 -27.53 -30.34 28.06
CA VAL A 67 -27.16 -30.79 26.72
C VAL A 67 -27.85 -29.91 25.67
N TYR A 68 -27.15 -29.61 24.58
CA TYR A 68 -27.67 -28.79 23.52
C TYR A 68 -28.96 -29.38 22.92
N SER A 69 -30.02 -28.57 22.84
CA SER A 69 -31.35 -28.90 22.34
C SER A 69 -31.97 -27.72 21.63
N ASP A 70 -33.12 -27.89 20.97
CA ASP A 70 -33.83 -26.81 20.30
C ASP A 70 -34.30 -25.71 21.28
N ASP A 71 -34.64 -26.07 22.53
CA ASP A 71 -34.95 -25.08 23.55
C ASP A 71 -33.75 -24.24 23.93
N ILE A 72 -32.55 -24.84 24.00
CA ILE A 72 -31.32 -24.11 24.22
C ILE A 72 -31.01 -23.23 23.01
N LYS A 73 -31.25 -23.71 21.78
CA LYS A 73 -31.10 -22.92 20.57
C LYS A 73 -31.95 -21.65 20.61
N LYS A 74 -33.25 -21.76 20.95
CA LYS A 74 -34.14 -20.60 21.11
C LYS A 74 -33.61 -19.59 22.14
N LYS A 75 -33.24 -20.07 23.33
CA LYS A 75 -32.65 -19.23 24.39
C LYS A 75 -31.35 -18.57 24.01
N LEU A 76 -30.51 -19.24 23.20
CA LEU A 76 -29.27 -18.65 22.70
C LEU A 76 -29.53 -17.54 21.70
N ILE A 77 -30.51 -17.73 20.81
CA ILE A 77 -30.95 -16.71 19.86
C ILE A 77 -31.50 -15.48 20.60
N GLU A 78 -32.42 -15.68 21.58
CA GLU A 78 -32.97 -14.60 22.39
C GLU A 78 -31.89 -13.83 23.15
N LYS A 79 -30.96 -14.53 23.77
CA LYS A 79 -29.82 -13.90 24.46
C LYS A 79 -28.89 -13.17 23.52
N PHE A 80 -28.65 -13.72 22.34
CA PHE A 80 -27.83 -13.05 21.34
C PHE A 80 -28.48 -11.76 20.85
N ILE A 81 -29.77 -11.78 20.51
CA ILE A 81 -30.55 -10.60 20.13
C ILE A 81 -30.52 -9.54 21.25
N ALA A 82 -30.55 -9.96 22.51
CA ALA A 82 -30.46 -9.06 23.66
C ALA A 82 -29.05 -8.53 23.97
N THR A 83 -28.00 -9.03 23.29
CA THR A 83 -26.65 -8.52 23.54
C THR A 83 -26.45 -7.11 22.98
N PRO A 84 -25.69 -6.24 23.67
CA PRO A 84 -25.42 -4.89 23.16
C PRO A 84 -24.79 -4.88 21.76
N ALA A 85 -24.04 -5.93 21.42
CA ALA A 85 -23.45 -6.10 20.10
C ALA A 85 -24.49 -6.26 18.98
N TYR A 86 -25.67 -6.82 19.28
CA TYR A 86 -26.77 -6.96 18.31
C TYR A 86 -27.67 -5.73 18.26
N GLN A 87 -27.78 -5.01 19.39
CA GLN A 87 -28.71 -3.88 19.57
C GLN A 87 -28.18 -2.53 19.06
N VAL A 88 -27.04 -2.46 18.38
CA VAL A 88 -26.53 -1.18 17.84
C VAL A 88 -27.48 -0.71 16.73
N THR A 89 -28.51 0.03 17.12
CA THR A 89 -29.39 0.74 16.18
C THR A 89 -28.68 2.03 15.77
N LEU A 90 -28.23 2.08 14.54
CA LEU A 90 -27.68 3.32 13.99
C LEU A 90 -28.83 4.30 13.73
N PRO A 91 -28.63 5.61 13.94
CA PRO A 91 -29.59 6.62 13.51
C PRO A 91 -29.96 6.39 12.04
N GLU A 92 -31.19 6.72 11.66
CA GLU A 92 -31.63 6.55 10.26
C GLU A 92 -30.94 7.51 9.30
N ASN A 93 -30.49 8.65 9.79
CA ASN A 93 -29.81 9.68 9.01
C ASN A 93 -28.29 9.67 9.22
N PRO A 94 -27.49 9.31 8.18
CA PRO A 94 -26.03 9.30 8.27
C PRO A 94 -25.42 10.68 8.58
N ASN A 95 -26.00 11.77 8.07
CA ASN A 95 -25.53 13.12 8.34
C ASN A 95 -25.72 13.50 9.82
N ALA A 96 -26.83 13.06 10.43
CA ALA A 96 -27.03 13.22 11.88
C ALA A 96 -26.01 12.40 12.69
N MET A 97 -25.59 11.22 12.20
CA MET A 97 -24.54 10.44 12.84
C MET A 97 -23.17 11.16 12.77
N ILE A 98 -22.84 11.73 11.62
CA ILE A 98 -21.61 12.53 11.46
C ILE A 98 -21.61 13.70 12.47
N GLU A 99 -22.70 14.46 12.55
CA GLU A 99 -22.85 15.54 13.53
C GLU A 99 -22.73 15.02 14.97
N PHE A 100 -23.39 13.93 15.29
CA PHE A 100 -23.34 13.32 16.61
C PHE A 100 -21.90 12.94 17.01
N ILE A 101 -21.14 12.32 16.08
CA ILE A 101 -19.75 11.97 16.33
C ILE A 101 -18.93 13.22 16.66
N PHE A 102 -19.01 14.27 15.85
CA PHE A 102 -18.20 15.47 16.06
C PHE A 102 -18.69 16.32 17.25
N LYS A 103 -19.99 16.66 17.27
CA LYS A 103 -20.57 17.62 18.24
C LYS A 103 -20.77 17.04 19.63
N LYS A 104 -20.90 15.72 19.73
CA LYS A 104 -21.15 15.07 21.04
C LYS A 104 -19.97 14.21 21.49
N LEU A 105 -19.56 13.24 20.68
CA LEU A 105 -18.59 12.24 21.12
C LEU A 105 -17.16 12.78 21.15
N MET A 106 -16.72 13.40 20.06
CA MET A 106 -15.39 13.98 20.00
C MET A 106 -15.27 15.21 20.89
N ALA A 107 -16.30 16.07 20.95
CA ALA A 107 -16.33 17.21 21.85
C ALA A 107 -16.25 16.79 23.34
N ALA A 108 -16.97 15.75 23.73
CA ALA A 108 -16.88 15.19 25.09
C ALA A 108 -15.49 14.59 25.39
N SER A 109 -14.72 14.26 24.35
CA SER A 109 -13.34 13.76 24.46
C SER A 109 -12.30 14.88 24.36
N GLY A 110 -12.70 16.14 24.41
CA GLY A 110 -11.81 17.31 24.42
C GLY A 110 -11.46 17.89 23.04
N PHE A 111 -12.12 17.45 21.97
CA PHE A 111 -11.91 18.03 20.63
C PHE A 111 -12.75 19.28 20.44
N THR A 112 -12.16 20.28 19.80
CA THR A 112 -12.88 21.50 19.41
C THR A 112 -13.87 21.22 18.30
N ILE A 113 -15.11 21.67 18.43
CA ILE A 113 -16.13 21.58 17.38
C ILE A 113 -15.77 22.57 16.27
N ARG A 114 -15.76 22.08 15.04
CA ARG A 114 -15.51 22.88 13.81
C ARG A 114 -16.61 22.57 12.81
N GLU A 115 -17.50 23.52 12.56
CA GLU A 115 -18.62 23.32 11.63
C GLU A 115 -18.11 22.99 10.21
N ASN A 116 -17.05 23.65 9.74
CA ASN A 116 -16.45 23.37 8.44
C ASN A 116 -15.97 21.91 8.32
N GLN A 117 -15.46 21.31 9.42
CA GLN A 117 -15.05 19.91 9.45
C GLN A 117 -16.25 18.96 9.31
N ILE A 118 -17.36 19.31 9.92
CA ILE A 118 -18.61 18.53 9.89
C ILE A 118 -19.19 18.56 8.48
N GLU A 119 -19.32 19.74 7.88
CA GLU A 119 -19.82 19.90 6.50
C GLU A 119 -18.91 19.21 5.49
N LEU A 120 -17.59 19.31 5.67
CA LEU A 120 -16.62 18.59 4.87
C LEU A 120 -16.83 17.07 4.96
N SER A 121 -17.03 16.53 6.15
CA SER A 121 -17.28 15.11 6.37
C SER A 121 -18.59 14.64 5.72
N LYS A 122 -19.65 15.44 5.80
CA LYS A 122 -20.93 15.16 5.14
C LYS A 122 -20.80 15.13 3.62
N MET A 123 -20.10 16.11 3.04
CA MET A 123 -19.86 16.17 1.60
C MET A 123 -19.05 14.96 1.13
N MET A 124 -18.00 14.59 1.87
CA MET A 124 -17.21 13.39 1.59
C MET A 124 -18.07 12.11 1.65
N TYR A 125 -18.93 12.01 2.66
CA TYR A 125 -19.88 10.89 2.78
C TYR A 125 -20.83 10.80 1.58
N GLU A 126 -21.44 11.91 1.16
CA GLU A 126 -22.35 11.93 0.00
C GLU A 126 -21.60 11.61 -1.30
N GLY A 127 -20.36 12.10 -1.46
CA GLY A 127 -19.49 11.74 -2.58
C GLY A 127 -19.24 10.23 -2.66
N ILE A 128 -18.91 9.59 -1.53
CA ILE A 128 -18.73 8.14 -1.44
C ILE A 128 -20.02 7.41 -1.81
N LYS A 129 -21.15 7.81 -1.25
CA LYS A 129 -22.45 7.19 -1.44
C LYS A 129 -22.93 7.26 -2.88
N GLN A 130 -22.64 8.36 -3.59
CA GLN A 130 -23.01 8.60 -4.98
C GLN A 130 -21.97 8.04 -5.97
N ASN A 131 -20.90 7.45 -5.48
CA ASN A 131 -19.78 6.98 -6.29
C ASN A 131 -19.11 8.11 -7.12
N HIS A 132 -18.95 9.28 -6.50
CA HIS A 132 -18.35 10.46 -7.10
C HIS A 132 -16.86 10.58 -6.78
N ILE A 133 -16.18 11.45 -7.54
CA ILE A 133 -14.89 12.03 -7.20
C ILE A 133 -15.17 13.34 -6.43
N ALA A 134 -14.92 13.33 -5.13
CA ALA A 134 -15.11 14.49 -4.27
C ALA A 134 -13.79 15.26 -4.13
N ILE A 135 -13.73 16.49 -4.67
CA ILE A 135 -12.59 17.40 -4.57
C ILE A 135 -12.84 18.34 -3.42
N CYS A 136 -12.06 18.22 -2.37
CA CYS A 136 -12.25 18.89 -1.09
C CYS A 136 -11.02 19.72 -0.75
N GLU A 137 -11.04 21.00 -1.06
CA GLU A 137 -10.02 21.92 -0.55
C GLU A 137 -10.39 22.33 0.87
N ALA A 138 -9.46 22.12 1.77
CA ALA A 138 -9.64 22.51 3.16
C ALA A 138 -8.30 22.97 3.73
N GLU A 139 -8.24 24.23 4.11
CA GLU A 139 -7.03 24.84 4.64
C GLU A 139 -6.52 24.17 5.91
N VAL A 140 -5.28 24.47 6.30
CA VAL A 140 -4.66 23.90 7.49
C VAL A 140 -5.50 24.22 8.74
N GLY A 141 -5.65 23.26 9.62
CA GLY A 141 -6.42 23.40 10.85
C GLY A 141 -7.92 23.07 10.75
N THR A 142 -8.47 22.82 9.55
CA THR A 142 -9.88 22.40 9.39
C THR A 142 -10.16 21.00 9.94
N GLY A 143 -9.15 20.17 10.11
CA GLY A 143 -9.30 18.80 10.62
C GLY A 143 -9.67 17.77 9.55
N LYS A 144 -9.14 17.93 8.33
CA LYS A 144 -9.34 17.03 7.17
C LYS A 144 -9.29 15.54 7.52
N THR A 145 -8.28 15.13 8.29
CA THR A 145 -8.02 13.73 8.61
C THR A 145 -9.22 13.07 9.31
N TYR A 146 -9.76 13.68 10.35
CA TYR A 146 -10.96 13.15 11.00
C TYR A 146 -12.20 13.28 10.11
N ALA A 147 -12.30 14.30 9.26
CA ALA A 147 -13.43 14.45 8.36
C ALA A 147 -13.57 13.25 7.43
N TYR A 148 -12.50 12.83 6.73
CA TYR A 148 -12.58 11.67 5.84
C TYR A 148 -12.64 10.34 6.60
N ILE A 149 -11.97 10.17 7.75
CA ILE A 149 -12.07 8.92 8.52
C ILE A 149 -13.51 8.71 9.01
N VAL A 150 -14.14 9.76 9.57
CA VAL A 150 -15.54 9.69 10.04
C VAL A 150 -16.50 9.41 8.88
N ALA A 151 -16.34 10.08 7.73
CA ALA A 151 -17.14 9.82 6.54
C ALA A 151 -17.06 8.34 6.09
N CYS A 152 -15.86 7.77 6.06
CA CYS A 152 -15.66 6.36 5.71
C CYS A 152 -16.25 5.40 6.75
N VAL A 153 -16.08 5.68 8.04
CA VAL A 153 -16.66 4.86 9.13
C VAL A 153 -18.19 4.86 9.05
N VAL A 154 -18.79 6.04 8.91
CA VAL A 154 -20.25 6.17 8.80
C VAL A 154 -20.75 5.47 7.53
N TYR A 155 -20.06 5.64 6.39
CA TYR A 155 -20.41 4.92 5.16
C TYR A 155 -20.38 3.40 5.36
N ALA A 156 -19.31 2.86 5.94
CA ALA A 156 -19.19 1.43 6.20
C ALA A 156 -20.31 0.91 7.12
N LEU A 157 -20.67 1.66 8.17
CA LEU A 157 -21.76 1.30 9.09
C LEU A 157 -23.11 1.24 8.38
N TYR A 158 -23.44 2.25 7.57
CA TYR A 158 -24.73 2.32 6.89
C TYR A 158 -24.85 1.36 5.70
N GLU A 159 -23.80 1.12 4.95
CA GLU A 159 -23.82 0.10 3.90
C GLU A 159 -24.01 -1.31 4.47
N ARG A 160 -23.38 -1.62 5.59
CA ARG A 160 -23.65 -2.86 6.34
C ARG A 160 -25.13 -2.99 6.69
N GLN A 161 -25.70 -1.93 7.27
CA GLN A 161 -27.11 -1.94 7.68
C GLN A 161 -28.04 -2.16 6.50
N LYS A 162 -27.81 -1.48 5.37
CA LYS A 162 -28.58 -1.68 4.14
C LYS A 162 -28.53 -3.12 3.66
N ARG A 163 -27.34 -3.70 3.55
CA ARG A 163 -27.15 -5.07 3.07
C ARG A 163 -27.78 -6.08 4.01
N SER A 164 -27.71 -5.85 5.31
CA SER A 164 -28.36 -6.68 6.31
C SER A 164 -29.89 -6.64 6.15
N LYS A 165 -30.50 -5.46 6.06
CA LYS A 165 -31.96 -5.29 5.87
C LYS A 165 -32.46 -5.90 4.56
N ALA A 166 -31.68 -5.83 3.51
CA ALA A 166 -32.03 -6.39 2.20
C ALA A 166 -31.89 -7.92 2.10
N GLY A 167 -31.40 -8.59 3.15
CA GLY A 167 -31.14 -10.03 3.09
C GLY A 167 -30.04 -10.46 2.10
N ILE A 168 -29.31 -9.48 1.53
CA ILE A 168 -28.29 -9.68 0.47
C ILE A 168 -26.99 -10.21 1.03
N LEU A 169 -26.76 -10.09 2.34
CA LEU A 169 -25.55 -10.57 2.97
C LEU A 169 -25.58 -12.10 3.03
N THR A 170 -24.97 -12.73 2.06
CA THR A 170 -24.64 -14.15 2.11
C THR A 170 -23.33 -14.34 2.89
N TYR A 171 -23.02 -15.57 3.24
CA TYR A 171 -21.75 -15.94 3.88
C TYR A 171 -20.52 -15.43 3.08
N LEU A 172 -20.61 -15.43 1.76
CA LEU A 172 -19.56 -14.92 0.85
C LEU A 172 -19.46 -13.39 0.89
N ASP A 173 -20.56 -12.68 1.17
CA ASP A 173 -20.60 -11.22 1.26
C ASP A 173 -20.03 -10.69 2.59
N ASN A 174 -19.79 -11.55 3.57
CA ASN A 174 -19.10 -11.15 4.81
C ASN A 174 -17.64 -10.75 4.56
N GLU A 175 -16.98 -11.29 3.53
CA GLU A 175 -15.69 -10.79 3.06
C GLU A 175 -15.80 -9.39 2.46
N TYR A 176 -16.91 -9.05 1.79
CA TYR A 176 -17.14 -7.75 1.14
C TYR A 176 -17.69 -6.66 2.08
N CYS A 177 -18.23 -7.04 3.23
CA CYS A 177 -18.72 -6.04 4.21
C CYS A 177 -17.61 -5.34 4.98
N SER A 178 -16.41 -5.87 4.96
CA SER A 178 -15.20 -5.26 5.50
C SER A 178 -14.22 -4.83 4.42
N VAL A 179 -14.72 -4.47 3.22
CA VAL A 179 -13.86 -3.94 2.16
C VAL A 179 -13.24 -2.64 2.67
N PRO A 180 -11.91 -2.59 2.85
CA PRO A 180 -11.25 -1.47 3.49
C PRO A 180 -11.35 -0.20 2.66
N CYS A 181 -11.15 0.94 3.33
CA CYS A 181 -10.85 2.19 2.67
C CYS A 181 -9.33 2.31 2.48
N VAL A 182 -8.88 2.83 1.35
CA VAL A 182 -7.47 3.18 1.13
C VAL A 182 -7.27 4.65 1.47
N ILE A 183 -6.24 4.95 2.25
CA ILE A 183 -5.78 6.32 2.50
C ILE A 183 -4.39 6.45 1.91
N SER A 184 -4.28 7.25 0.87
CA SER A 184 -3.02 7.59 0.22
C SER A 184 -2.61 9.02 0.59
N THR A 185 -1.40 9.20 1.12
CA THR A 185 -0.88 10.52 1.49
C THR A 185 0.61 10.66 1.16
N SER A 186 1.07 11.89 0.98
CA SER A 186 2.45 12.17 0.56
C SER A 186 3.50 12.01 1.67
N SER A 187 3.11 12.12 2.95
CA SER A 187 4.01 12.16 4.10
C SER A 187 4.05 10.85 4.88
N ILE A 188 5.24 10.33 5.17
CA ILE A 188 5.45 9.17 6.04
C ILE A 188 4.97 9.46 7.47
N ASP A 189 5.23 10.68 7.96
CA ASP A 189 4.80 11.08 9.30
C ASP A 189 3.27 11.09 9.42
N LEU A 190 2.57 11.57 8.40
CA LEU A 190 1.11 11.55 8.37
C LEU A 190 0.57 10.12 8.26
N GLN A 191 1.21 9.26 7.45
CA GLN A 191 0.85 7.83 7.42
C GLN A 191 0.94 7.19 8.79
N ASN A 192 2.04 7.42 9.51
CA ASN A 192 2.24 6.93 10.87
C ASN A 192 1.22 7.52 11.85
N ALA A 193 0.92 8.82 11.75
CA ALA A 193 -0.07 9.48 12.61
C ALA A 193 -1.49 8.92 12.37
N ILE A 194 -1.87 8.62 11.12
CA ILE A 194 -3.17 8.01 10.82
C ILE A 194 -3.29 6.65 11.50
N VAL A 195 -2.27 5.78 11.34
CA VAL A 195 -2.30 4.41 11.87
C VAL A 195 -2.17 4.35 13.38
N ARG A 196 -1.32 5.20 13.98
CA ARG A 196 -0.96 5.11 15.40
C ARG A 196 -1.70 6.08 16.31
N THR A 197 -2.32 7.12 15.74
CA THR A 197 -2.94 8.19 16.52
C THR A 197 -4.39 8.43 16.13
N TYR A 198 -4.67 8.82 14.88
CA TYR A 198 -6.01 9.25 14.48
C TYR A 198 -7.03 8.12 14.51
N VAL A 199 -6.72 6.99 13.88
CA VAL A 199 -7.63 5.83 13.86
C VAL A 199 -7.82 5.23 15.25
N PRO A 200 -6.77 4.99 16.08
CA PRO A 200 -6.94 4.50 17.45
C PRO A 200 -7.76 5.43 18.35
N ILE A 201 -7.51 6.73 18.33
CA ILE A 201 -8.26 7.68 19.14
C ILE A 201 -9.75 7.68 18.78
N LEU A 202 -10.07 7.77 17.48
CA LEU A 202 -11.46 7.70 17.02
C LEU A 202 -12.09 6.36 17.38
N SER A 203 -11.36 5.27 17.20
CA SER A 203 -11.80 3.93 17.58
C SER A 203 -12.22 3.84 19.05
N ASP A 204 -11.39 4.35 19.95
CA ASP A 204 -11.67 4.36 21.38
C ASP A 204 -12.92 5.19 21.72
N ILE A 205 -13.07 6.36 21.09
CA ILE A 205 -14.26 7.21 21.27
C ILE A 205 -15.52 6.47 20.83
N LEU A 206 -15.49 5.86 19.65
CA LEU A 206 -16.66 5.16 19.10
C LEU A 206 -17.00 3.88 19.87
N LEU A 207 -16.00 3.13 20.33
CA LEU A 207 -16.19 1.94 21.18
C LEU A 207 -16.81 2.28 22.52
N LYS A 208 -16.26 3.28 23.23
CA LYS A 208 -16.79 3.73 24.54
C LYS A 208 -18.25 4.14 24.46
N ASN A 209 -18.65 4.72 23.33
CA ASN A 209 -20.03 5.17 23.09
C ASN A 209 -20.88 4.13 22.34
N LYS A 210 -20.40 2.90 22.19
CA LYS A 210 -21.13 1.77 21.55
C LYS A 210 -21.61 2.04 20.11
N VAL A 211 -20.95 2.96 19.40
CA VAL A 211 -21.19 3.21 17.98
C VAL A 211 -20.64 2.09 17.12
N ILE A 212 -19.51 1.56 17.54
CA ILE A 212 -18.88 0.36 16.96
C ILE A 212 -18.70 -0.69 18.06
N ASP A 213 -18.61 -1.93 17.67
CA ASP A 213 -18.51 -3.10 18.56
C ASP A 213 -17.11 -3.74 18.57
N ARG A 214 -16.23 -3.33 17.66
CA ARG A 214 -14.83 -3.73 17.62
C ARG A 214 -13.93 -2.52 17.35
N PRO A 215 -12.64 -2.61 17.71
CA PRO A 215 -11.69 -1.56 17.36
C PRO A 215 -11.57 -1.38 15.84
N LEU A 216 -11.49 -0.13 15.40
CA LEU A 216 -11.06 0.18 14.04
C LEU A 216 -9.60 -0.25 13.85
N SER A 217 -9.30 -0.83 12.72
CA SER A 217 -7.96 -1.29 12.40
C SER A 217 -7.42 -0.61 11.15
N ALA A 218 -6.20 -0.12 11.25
CA ALA A 218 -5.47 0.46 10.12
C ALA A 218 -4.11 -0.22 9.97
N VAL A 219 -3.68 -0.45 8.74
CA VAL A 219 -2.38 -1.04 8.44
C VAL A 219 -1.60 -0.18 7.45
N LEU A 220 -0.30 -0.03 7.73
CA LEU A 220 0.62 0.73 6.89
C LEU A 220 1.14 -0.14 5.75
N ARG A 221 1.16 0.43 4.53
CA ARG A 221 1.65 -0.22 3.31
C ARG A 221 2.82 0.59 2.76
N LYS A 222 3.99 0.01 2.75
CA LYS A 222 5.21 0.60 2.19
C LYS A 222 5.82 -0.30 1.13
N GLY A 223 6.72 0.23 0.33
CA GLY A 223 7.57 -0.56 -0.55
C GLY A 223 8.41 -1.56 0.24
N LYS A 224 8.73 -2.69 -0.36
CA LYS A 224 9.48 -3.75 0.31
C LYS A 224 10.88 -3.34 0.73
N GLU A 225 11.44 -2.32 0.12
CA GLU A 225 12.72 -1.71 0.48
C GLU A 225 12.74 -1.07 1.87
N HIS A 226 11.58 -0.81 2.45
CA HIS A 226 11.44 -0.31 3.82
C HIS A 226 11.42 -1.42 4.88
N TYR A 227 11.41 -2.69 4.47
CA TYR A 227 11.30 -3.81 5.40
C TYR A 227 12.59 -4.61 5.51
N PHE A 228 12.83 -5.13 6.69
CA PHE A 228 13.98 -5.94 7.03
C PHE A 228 13.98 -7.33 6.34
N CYS A 229 15.17 -7.77 5.91
CA CYS A 229 15.39 -9.09 5.34
C CYS A 229 16.41 -9.88 6.17
N GLN A 230 15.97 -10.95 6.82
CA GLN A 230 16.82 -11.80 7.67
C GLN A 230 17.99 -12.38 6.88
N MET A 231 17.77 -12.92 5.69
CA MET A 231 18.85 -13.51 4.88
C MET A 231 19.96 -12.50 4.55
N ARG A 232 19.59 -11.27 4.18
CA ARG A 232 20.58 -10.23 3.86
C ARG A 232 21.30 -9.73 5.11
N TYR A 233 20.59 -9.65 6.21
CA TYR A 233 21.15 -9.31 7.52
C TYR A 233 22.20 -10.35 7.96
N ASP A 234 21.89 -11.65 7.88
CA ASP A 234 22.81 -12.71 8.29
C ASP A 234 24.05 -12.76 7.39
N ARG A 235 23.87 -12.52 6.08
CA ARG A 235 25.00 -12.40 5.15
C ARG A 235 25.90 -11.22 5.52
N LEU A 236 25.32 -10.06 5.81
CA LEU A 236 26.07 -8.87 6.21
C LEU A 236 26.79 -9.08 7.56
N THR A 237 26.09 -9.58 8.57
CA THR A 237 26.67 -9.81 9.90
C THR A 237 27.76 -10.88 9.89
N SER A 238 27.62 -11.94 9.08
CA SER A 238 28.65 -12.95 8.88
C SER A 238 29.92 -12.34 8.25
N TYR A 239 29.75 -11.47 7.25
CA TYR A 239 30.85 -10.72 6.67
C TYR A 239 31.53 -9.80 7.71
N LEU A 240 30.74 -9.03 8.48
CA LEU A 240 31.26 -8.11 9.49
C LEU A 240 31.99 -8.84 10.63
N LYS A 241 31.54 -10.03 11.02
CA LYS A 241 32.22 -10.89 12.00
C LYS A 241 33.61 -11.36 11.55
N SER A 242 33.78 -11.59 10.24
CA SER A 242 35.07 -12.00 9.67
C SER A 242 36.00 -10.82 9.42
N SER A 243 35.52 -9.58 9.50
CA SER A 243 36.31 -8.36 9.27
C SER A 243 37.09 -7.95 10.51
N GLN A 244 38.33 -7.54 10.29
CA GLN A 244 39.19 -7.02 11.37
C GLN A 244 39.06 -5.50 11.56
N LYS A 245 38.31 -4.80 10.72
CA LYS A 245 38.17 -3.33 10.75
C LYS A 245 37.34 -2.85 11.94
N ALA A 246 37.80 -1.81 12.63
CA ALA A 246 37.12 -1.22 13.79
C ALA A 246 35.70 -0.71 13.41
N VAL A 247 35.58 -0.08 12.24
CA VAL A 247 34.28 0.43 11.71
C VAL A 247 33.28 -0.70 11.53
N ASP A 248 33.72 -1.87 11.09
CA ASP A 248 32.86 -3.03 10.88
C ASP A 248 32.37 -3.63 12.21
N ARG A 249 33.18 -3.58 13.26
CA ARG A 249 32.78 -4.00 14.61
C ARG A 249 31.72 -3.08 15.20
N GLU A 250 31.87 -1.76 15.04
CA GLU A 250 30.88 -0.79 15.49
C GLU A 250 29.53 -0.99 14.76
N LEU A 251 29.59 -1.21 13.44
CA LEU A 251 28.40 -1.51 12.66
C LEU A 251 27.73 -2.81 13.10
N LEU A 252 28.51 -3.86 13.36
CA LEU A 252 28.00 -5.14 13.87
C LEU A 252 27.26 -4.94 15.21
N TYR A 253 27.82 -4.16 16.12
CA TYR A 253 27.19 -3.83 17.40
C TYR A 253 25.85 -3.11 17.21
N LYS A 254 25.81 -2.09 16.34
CA LYS A 254 24.55 -1.36 16.01
C LYS A 254 23.49 -2.28 15.42
N LEU A 255 23.89 -3.16 14.50
CA LEU A 255 22.98 -4.10 13.86
C LEU A 255 22.46 -5.17 14.84
N SER A 256 23.28 -5.62 15.79
CA SER A 256 22.86 -6.62 16.78
C SER A 256 21.80 -6.11 17.76
N ALA A 257 21.70 -4.79 17.92
CA ALA A 257 20.68 -4.15 18.76
C ALA A 257 19.29 -4.08 18.12
N LEU A 258 19.15 -4.46 16.83
CA LEU A 258 17.87 -4.49 16.16
C LEU A 258 16.97 -5.60 16.74
N LYS A 259 15.82 -5.21 17.28
CA LYS A 259 14.78 -6.15 17.73
C LYS A 259 13.83 -6.46 16.57
N ILE A 260 13.60 -7.74 16.33
CA ILE A 260 12.71 -8.22 15.28
C ILE A 260 11.31 -8.42 15.86
N PRO A 261 10.31 -7.62 15.47
CA PRO A 261 8.92 -7.84 15.90
C PRO A 261 8.28 -9.03 15.18
N ASP A 262 7.16 -9.53 15.70
CA ASP A 262 6.46 -10.72 15.20
C ASP A 262 5.91 -10.57 13.76
N TYR A 263 5.65 -9.34 13.31
CA TYR A 263 4.98 -9.06 12.03
C TYR A 263 5.86 -8.34 10.99
N GLY A 264 7.17 -8.37 11.18
CA GLY A 264 8.13 -7.71 10.30
C GLY A 264 8.67 -6.41 10.89
N ILE A 265 9.81 -6.02 10.42
CA ILE A 265 10.49 -4.80 10.83
C ILE A 265 10.31 -3.73 9.76
N ASP A 266 9.78 -2.59 10.16
CA ASP A 266 9.84 -1.34 9.39
C ASP A 266 11.17 -0.65 9.67
N LEU A 267 12.05 -0.61 8.67
CA LEU A 267 13.39 -0.03 8.82
C LEU A 267 13.37 1.49 9.04
N ASP A 268 12.29 2.17 8.66
CA ASP A 268 12.15 3.62 8.89
C ASP A 268 12.00 3.96 10.38
N GLU A 269 11.65 2.99 11.23
CA GLU A 269 11.56 3.19 12.68
C GLU A 269 12.93 3.26 13.36
N TYR A 270 13.98 2.78 12.69
CA TYR A 270 15.33 2.73 13.23
C TYR A 270 16.13 3.99 12.86
N LYS A 271 15.89 5.07 13.62
CA LYS A 271 16.63 6.33 13.47
C LYS A 271 18.14 6.08 13.72
N GLY A 272 18.98 6.51 12.78
CA GLY A 272 20.45 6.41 12.89
C GLY A 272 21.09 5.31 12.03
N LEU A 273 20.34 4.47 11.35
CA LEU A 273 20.87 3.63 10.28
C LEU A 273 21.08 4.46 9.02
N LYS A 274 22.30 4.47 8.50
CA LYS A 274 22.60 5.16 7.23
C LYS A 274 21.93 4.42 6.06
N ASN A 275 21.45 5.15 5.06
CA ASN A 275 20.74 4.59 3.89
C ASN A 275 21.50 3.43 3.20
N HIS A 276 22.83 3.54 3.06
CA HIS A 276 23.63 2.48 2.45
C HIS A 276 23.66 1.18 3.28
N ILE A 277 23.40 1.24 4.60
CA ILE A 277 23.25 0.05 5.45
C ILE A 277 21.84 -0.52 5.30
N VAL A 278 20.82 0.34 5.32
CA VAL A 278 19.42 -0.06 5.07
C VAL A 278 19.33 -0.83 3.76
N GLN A 279 19.94 -0.34 2.68
CA GLN A 279 19.98 -1.01 1.38
C GLN A 279 20.64 -2.40 1.39
N LYS A 280 21.49 -2.69 2.38
CA LYS A 280 22.14 -4.01 2.54
C LYS A 280 21.30 -5.01 3.32
N ILE A 281 20.35 -4.57 4.13
CA ILE A 281 19.53 -5.41 5.00
C ILE A 281 18.03 -5.38 4.68
N ASN A 282 17.60 -4.57 3.74
CA ASN A 282 16.21 -4.50 3.33
C ASN A 282 15.79 -5.67 2.42
N VAL A 283 14.47 -5.84 2.24
CA VAL A 283 13.90 -6.83 1.32
C VAL A 283 14.28 -6.47 -0.11
N PRO A 284 14.91 -7.39 -0.88
CA PRO A 284 15.34 -7.12 -2.25
C PRO A 284 14.14 -6.98 -3.21
N LYS A 285 14.36 -6.32 -4.35
CA LYS A 285 13.35 -6.23 -5.42
C LYS A 285 12.85 -7.60 -5.86
N ALA A 286 13.76 -8.55 -6.01
CA ALA A 286 13.46 -9.95 -6.31
C ALA A 286 13.68 -10.80 -5.06
N CYS A 287 12.62 -11.45 -4.57
CA CYS A 287 12.67 -12.39 -3.47
C CYS A 287 12.48 -13.80 -4.03
N GLU A 288 13.41 -14.71 -3.72
CA GLU A 288 13.40 -16.07 -4.26
C GLU A 288 12.63 -17.01 -3.34
N ILE A 289 11.84 -17.91 -3.94
CA ILE A 289 11.11 -18.98 -3.21
C ILE A 289 12.09 -19.95 -2.56
N SER A 290 13.29 -20.09 -3.13
CA SER A 290 14.40 -20.90 -2.58
C SER A 290 15.07 -20.31 -1.34
N CYS A 291 14.65 -19.11 -0.90
CA CYS A 291 15.18 -18.49 0.31
C CYS A 291 14.96 -19.40 1.53
N PRO A 292 16.01 -19.72 2.32
CA PRO A 292 15.87 -20.60 3.47
C PRO A 292 14.90 -20.08 4.54
N TYR A 293 14.69 -18.76 4.58
CA TYR A 293 13.74 -18.09 5.49
C TYR A 293 12.34 -17.92 4.91
N TYR A 294 12.04 -18.42 3.70
CA TYR A 294 10.78 -18.11 2.99
C TYR A 294 9.54 -18.40 3.84
N LYS A 295 9.47 -19.57 4.48
CA LYS A 295 8.33 -20.00 5.31
C LYS A 295 8.17 -19.18 6.60
N GLU A 296 9.27 -18.67 7.14
CA GLU A 296 9.29 -17.90 8.39
C GLU A 296 9.54 -16.41 8.17
N CYS A 297 9.56 -15.99 6.91
CA CYS A 297 9.88 -14.64 6.51
C CYS A 297 8.90 -13.64 7.12
N GLN A 298 9.41 -12.74 7.94
CA GLN A 298 8.60 -11.72 8.62
C GLN A 298 7.97 -10.73 7.65
N TYR A 299 8.63 -10.42 6.53
CA TYR A 299 8.03 -9.60 5.49
C TYR A 299 6.82 -10.28 4.85
N ILE A 300 6.89 -11.58 4.55
CA ILE A 300 5.74 -12.34 4.01
C ILE A 300 4.61 -12.36 5.03
N LYS A 301 4.91 -12.70 6.29
CA LYS A 301 3.91 -12.68 7.37
C LYS A 301 3.26 -11.31 7.53
N HIS A 302 4.04 -10.23 7.45
CA HIS A 302 3.53 -8.85 7.49
C HIS A 302 2.61 -8.57 6.27
N MET A 303 3.00 -8.99 5.08
CA MET A 303 2.19 -8.79 3.88
C MET A 303 0.87 -9.56 3.93
N ASP A 304 0.88 -10.78 4.47
CA ASP A 304 -0.33 -11.59 4.65
C ASP A 304 -1.24 -10.97 5.72
N TYR A 305 -0.67 -10.52 6.85
CA TYR A 305 -1.39 -9.76 7.86
C TYR A 305 -2.01 -8.48 7.26
N ALA A 306 -1.23 -7.70 6.51
CA ALA A 306 -1.69 -6.45 5.93
C ALA A 306 -2.77 -6.65 4.83
N ARG A 307 -2.86 -7.83 4.24
CA ARG A 307 -3.91 -8.19 3.28
C ARG A 307 -5.16 -8.79 3.92
N SER A 308 -5.11 -9.08 5.21
CA SER A 308 -6.25 -9.69 5.88
C SER A 308 -7.46 -8.73 5.92
N SER A 309 -8.65 -9.29 5.90
CA SER A 309 -9.93 -8.55 5.93
C SER A 309 -10.25 -7.88 7.27
N ILE A 310 -9.34 -7.97 8.25
CA ILE A 310 -9.52 -7.35 9.56
C ILE A 310 -9.30 -5.83 9.56
N HIS A 311 -8.63 -5.30 8.53
CA HIS A 311 -8.29 -3.88 8.46
C HIS A 311 -9.40 -3.07 7.81
N ASP A 312 -9.83 -2.00 8.49
CA ASP A 312 -10.78 -1.03 7.97
C ASP A 312 -10.08 -0.03 7.04
N PHE A 313 -8.79 0.22 7.28
CA PHE A 313 -7.99 1.18 6.50
C PHE A 313 -6.67 0.59 6.06
N GLN A 314 -6.36 0.77 4.77
CA GLN A 314 -5.06 0.51 4.16
C GLN A 314 -4.38 1.86 3.92
N VAL A 315 -3.30 2.16 4.64
CA VAL A 315 -2.63 3.47 4.56
C VAL A 315 -1.33 3.32 3.78
N CYS A 316 -1.11 4.17 2.78
CA CYS A 316 0.08 4.11 1.93
C CYS A 316 0.47 5.50 1.39
N ASN A 317 1.58 5.59 0.64
CA ASN A 317 1.90 6.78 -0.13
C ASN A 317 1.27 6.75 -1.54
N HIS A 318 1.30 7.89 -2.22
CA HIS A 318 0.73 8.01 -3.57
C HIS A 318 1.39 7.07 -4.58
N ASN A 319 2.71 6.90 -4.50
CA ASN A 319 3.45 5.99 -5.38
C ASN A 319 2.99 4.54 -5.22
N TYR A 320 2.77 4.09 -3.99
CA TYR A 320 2.29 2.74 -3.71
C TYR A 320 0.85 2.53 -4.25
N TYR A 321 -0.02 3.52 -4.04
CA TYR A 321 -1.39 3.48 -4.54
C TYR A 321 -1.45 3.49 -6.07
N LEU A 322 -0.70 4.38 -6.73
CA LEU A 322 -0.61 4.42 -8.19
C LEU A 322 -0.01 3.13 -8.76
N ALA A 323 1.00 2.55 -8.13
CA ALA A 323 1.55 1.26 -8.53
C ALA A 323 0.51 0.13 -8.43
N ASP A 324 -0.36 0.15 -7.42
CA ASP A 324 -1.48 -0.79 -7.29
C ASP A 324 -2.50 -0.60 -8.41
N THR A 325 -2.95 0.64 -8.66
CA THR A 325 -3.93 0.93 -9.71
C THR A 325 -3.44 0.59 -11.10
N MET A 326 -2.15 0.81 -11.39
CA MET A 326 -1.53 0.36 -12.65
C MET A 326 -1.54 -1.16 -12.80
N LYS A 327 -1.28 -1.90 -11.73
CA LYS A 327 -1.34 -3.36 -11.76
C LYS A 327 -2.76 -3.85 -11.97
N ARG A 328 -3.75 -3.24 -11.32
CA ARG A 328 -5.19 -3.52 -11.53
C ARG A 328 -5.59 -3.28 -12.97
N ALA A 329 -5.24 -2.14 -13.56
CA ALA A 329 -5.54 -1.80 -14.94
C ALA A 329 -4.94 -2.80 -15.96
N LYS A 330 -3.81 -3.45 -15.60
CA LYS A 330 -3.15 -4.48 -16.41
C LYS A 330 -3.60 -5.92 -16.08
N GLY A 331 -4.59 -6.11 -15.20
CA GLY A 331 -5.04 -7.43 -14.72
C GLY A 331 -3.96 -8.22 -13.98
N LYS A 332 -2.95 -7.54 -13.40
CA LYS A 332 -1.86 -8.17 -12.64
C LYS A 332 -2.21 -8.28 -11.16
N HIS A 333 -1.47 -9.11 -10.43
CA HIS A 333 -1.62 -9.27 -8.99
C HIS A 333 -1.49 -7.94 -8.26
N THR A 334 -2.52 -7.58 -7.50
CA THR A 334 -2.66 -6.30 -6.81
C THR A 334 -1.77 -6.22 -5.56
N LEU A 335 -1.37 -5.00 -5.17
CA LEU A 335 -0.60 -4.75 -3.95
C LEU A 335 -1.51 -4.58 -2.74
N ILE A 336 -2.65 -3.92 -2.94
CA ILE A 336 -3.67 -3.62 -1.94
C ILE A 336 -4.87 -4.54 -2.18
N PRO A 337 -5.56 -5.04 -1.15
CA PRO A 337 -6.81 -5.80 -1.34
C PRO A 337 -7.89 -4.95 -2.03
N GLU A 338 -9.01 -5.57 -2.42
CA GLU A 338 -10.18 -4.85 -2.91
C GLU A 338 -10.62 -3.82 -1.86
N HIS A 339 -10.98 -2.62 -2.31
CA HIS A 339 -11.33 -1.51 -1.44
C HIS A 339 -12.55 -0.75 -1.97
N SER A 340 -13.32 -0.20 -1.04
CA SER A 340 -14.60 0.46 -1.32
C SER A 340 -14.46 1.95 -1.61
N VAL A 341 -13.43 2.59 -1.07
CA VAL A 341 -13.18 4.03 -1.15
C VAL A 341 -11.69 4.27 -1.22
N ALA A 342 -11.27 5.28 -1.96
CA ALA A 342 -9.90 5.77 -1.93
C ALA A 342 -9.87 7.25 -1.52
N ILE A 343 -9.10 7.55 -0.48
CA ILE A 343 -8.79 8.90 -0.04
C ILE A 343 -7.39 9.26 -0.54
N ILE A 344 -7.27 10.37 -1.25
CA ILE A 344 -6.01 10.93 -1.72
C ILE A 344 -5.80 12.23 -0.95
N ASP A 345 -5.08 12.11 0.16
CA ASP A 345 -4.78 13.22 1.05
C ASP A 345 -3.51 13.93 0.58
N GLU A 346 -3.43 15.25 0.71
CA GLU A 346 -2.43 16.11 0.04
C GLU A 346 -2.41 15.87 -1.48
N ALA A 347 -3.61 15.86 -2.08
CA ALA A 347 -3.84 15.50 -3.47
C ALA A 347 -3.09 16.40 -4.49
N HIS A 348 -2.65 17.60 -4.09
CA HIS A 348 -1.81 18.47 -4.91
C HIS A 348 -0.46 17.78 -5.28
N LYS A 349 -0.03 16.77 -4.53
CA LYS A 349 1.16 15.95 -4.80
C LYS A 349 0.92 14.75 -5.73
N LEU A 350 -0.33 14.51 -6.12
CA LEU A 350 -0.65 13.38 -6.99
C LEU A 350 0.01 13.46 -8.37
N PRO A 351 0.07 14.63 -9.06
CA PRO A 351 0.80 14.73 -10.32
C PRO A 351 2.30 14.43 -10.18
N ASP A 352 2.94 14.90 -9.10
CA ASP A 352 4.36 14.62 -8.83
C ASP A 352 4.60 13.11 -8.64
N ALA A 353 3.74 12.45 -7.89
CA ALA A 353 3.80 10.99 -7.70
C ALA A 353 3.57 10.25 -9.04
N ALA A 354 2.66 10.75 -9.87
CA ALA A 354 2.44 10.19 -11.20
C ALA A 354 3.68 10.33 -12.09
N MET A 355 4.36 11.47 -12.06
CA MET A 355 5.64 11.65 -12.76
C MET A 355 6.68 10.60 -12.33
N GLN A 356 6.77 10.30 -11.04
CA GLN A 356 7.70 9.29 -10.54
C GLN A 356 7.33 7.86 -10.96
N ILE A 357 6.05 7.54 -11.03
CA ILE A 357 5.57 6.18 -11.34
C ILE A 357 5.54 5.91 -12.84
N PHE A 358 5.11 6.87 -13.66
CA PHE A 358 5.04 6.75 -15.11
C PHE A 358 6.37 7.08 -15.79
N GLY A 359 7.21 7.87 -15.12
CA GLY A 359 8.57 8.13 -15.57
C GLY A 359 9.44 6.87 -15.54
N LYS A 360 10.46 6.86 -16.37
CA LYS A 360 11.48 5.82 -16.39
C LYS A 360 12.85 6.44 -16.26
N ARG A 361 13.73 5.73 -15.57
CA ARG A 361 15.13 6.08 -15.41
C ARG A 361 15.99 4.90 -15.85
N PHE A 362 17.02 5.19 -16.62
CA PHE A 362 18.00 4.22 -17.07
C PHE A 362 19.40 4.78 -16.81
N SER A 363 20.16 4.13 -15.94
CA SER A 363 21.47 4.60 -15.52
C SER A 363 22.61 3.77 -16.12
N SER A 364 23.77 4.40 -16.20
CA SER A 364 25.02 3.70 -16.57
C SER A 364 25.33 2.57 -15.57
N GLU A 365 24.94 2.73 -14.31
CA GLU A 365 25.16 1.74 -13.25
C GLU A 365 24.26 0.50 -13.42
N ASP A 366 23.01 0.64 -13.91
CA ASP A 366 22.07 -0.49 -14.09
C ASP A 366 22.67 -1.57 -14.99
N ILE A 367 23.24 -1.16 -16.14
CA ILE A 367 23.93 -2.10 -17.06
C ILE A 367 25.20 -2.66 -16.43
N THR A 368 25.91 -1.87 -15.65
CA THR A 368 27.13 -2.33 -14.95
C THR A 368 26.80 -3.42 -13.94
N ILE A 369 25.78 -3.22 -13.13
CA ILE A 369 25.31 -4.19 -12.13
C ILE A 369 24.87 -5.47 -12.85
N MET A 370 24.04 -5.36 -13.89
CA MET A 370 23.56 -6.50 -14.66
C MET A 370 24.74 -7.30 -15.26
N THR A 371 25.69 -6.62 -15.88
CA THR A 371 26.87 -7.24 -16.48
C THR A 371 27.71 -8.00 -15.45
N ASN A 372 27.94 -7.40 -14.27
CA ASN A 372 28.72 -8.03 -13.20
C ASN A 372 28.01 -9.24 -12.60
N VAL A 373 26.70 -9.16 -12.37
CA VAL A 373 25.90 -10.29 -11.87
C VAL A 373 25.90 -11.44 -12.88
N LEU A 374 25.77 -11.14 -14.16
CA LEU A 374 25.85 -12.17 -15.20
C LEU A 374 27.23 -12.82 -15.27
N LYS A 375 28.30 -12.02 -15.27
CA LYS A 375 29.68 -12.53 -15.28
C LYS A 375 29.96 -13.48 -14.11
N SER A 376 29.42 -13.19 -12.92
CA SER A 376 29.59 -14.03 -11.72
C SER A 376 28.77 -15.32 -11.73
N ASN A 377 27.72 -15.39 -12.56
CA ASN A 377 26.83 -16.54 -12.68
C ASN A 377 27.02 -17.35 -13.96
N LEU A 378 28.03 -17.04 -14.78
CA LEU A 378 28.32 -17.80 -15.99
C LEU A 378 28.70 -19.24 -15.67
N LYS A 379 28.06 -20.19 -16.36
CA LYS A 379 28.35 -21.62 -16.27
C LYS A 379 28.39 -22.21 -17.69
N GLY A 380 29.30 -23.11 -17.95
CA GLY A 380 29.43 -23.77 -19.24
C GLY A 380 30.84 -24.19 -19.57
N ASN A 381 31.08 -24.70 -20.79
CA ASN A 381 32.42 -25.02 -21.26
C ASN A 381 33.24 -23.75 -21.55
N LYS A 382 34.56 -23.91 -21.68
CA LYS A 382 35.51 -22.79 -21.81
C LYS A 382 35.23 -21.89 -23.04
N ALA A 383 34.80 -22.46 -24.17
CA ALA A 383 34.47 -21.71 -25.37
C ALA A 383 33.21 -20.84 -25.19
N TYR A 384 32.14 -21.41 -24.63
CA TYR A 384 30.93 -20.67 -24.32
C TYR A 384 31.16 -19.53 -23.31
N LEU A 385 31.96 -19.78 -22.28
CA LEU A 385 32.32 -18.76 -21.30
C LEU A 385 33.09 -17.60 -21.92
N GLN A 386 33.94 -17.88 -22.89
CA GLN A 386 34.69 -16.83 -23.61
C GLN A 386 33.78 -15.98 -24.48
N ILE A 387 32.88 -16.58 -25.25
CA ILE A 387 31.87 -15.85 -26.06
C ILE A 387 30.97 -15.01 -25.18
N ALA A 388 30.45 -15.59 -24.10
CA ALA A 388 29.59 -14.88 -23.16
C ALA A 388 30.28 -13.64 -22.55
N LYS A 389 31.54 -13.78 -22.11
CA LYS A 389 32.35 -12.66 -21.62
C LYS A 389 32.52 -11.56 -22.66
N MET A 390 32.88 -11.92 -23.89
CA MET A 390 33.01 -10.96 -24.99
C MET A 390 31.72 -10.18 -25.25
N LYS A 391 30.55 -10.85 -25.22
CA LYS A 391 29.24 -10.17 -25.37
C LYS A 391 28.91 -9.22 -24.22
N LEU A 392 29.23 -9.62 -23.01
CA LEU A 392 29.06 -8.75 -21.84
C LEU A 392 30.03 -7.57 -21.82
N ASP A 393 31.26 -7.76 -22.32
CA ASP A 393 32.21 -6.66 -22.50
C ASP A 393 31.75 -5.70 -23.60
N SER A 394 31.20 -6.23 -24.72
CA SER A 394 30.57 -5.41 -25.76
C SER A 394 29.40 -4.58 -25.21
N LEU A 395 28.56 -5.15 -24.35
CA LEU A 395 27.47 -4.42 -23.70
C LEU A 395 28.01 -3.25 -22.85
N SER A 396 29.11 -3.47 -22.14
CA SER A 396 29.78 -2.41 -21.35
C SER A 396 30.34 -1.29 -22.23
N VAL A 397 30.86 -1.62 -23.38
CA VAL A 397 31.37 -0.63 -24.38
C VAL A 397 30.20 0.16 -24.96
N LEU A 398 29.13 -0.50 -25.39
CA LEU A 398 27.92 0.16 -25.92
C LEU A 398 27.30 1.12 -24.91
N ARG A 399 27.18 0.69 -23.65
CA ARG A 399 26.75 1.56 -22.54
C ARG A 399 27.60 2.84 -22.47
N THR A 400 28.91 2.70 -22.44
CA THR A 400 29.82 3.84 -22.32
C THR A 400 29.69 4.77 -23.52
N ARG A 401 29.56 4.24 -24.73
CA ARG A 401 29.37 5.01 -25.97
C ARG A 401 28.02 5.77 -25.94
N PHE A 402 26.96 5.11 -25.48
CA PHE A 402 25.63 5.69 -25.36
C PHE A 402 25.61 6.91 -24.42
N PHE A 403 26.06 6.72 -23.19
CA PHE A 403 26.05 7.81 -22.22
C PHE A 403 27.02 8.95 -22.59
N ARG A 404 28.18 8.65 -23.14
CA ARG A 404 29.10 9.68 -23.65
C ARG A 404 28.49 10.48 -24.80
N SER A 405 27.77 9.83 -25.72
CA SER A 405 27.06 10.54 -26.79
C SER A 405 25.99 11.48 -26.25
N LEU A 406 25.25 11.07 -25.22
CA LEU A 406 24.27 11.96 -24.60
C LEU A 406 24.93 13.15 -23.89
N VAL A 407 25.98 12.90 -23.12
CA VAL A 407 26.71 13.96 -22.38
C VAL A 407 27.39 14.94 -23.35
N SER A 408 27.87 14.49 -24.51
CA SER A 408 28.49 15.37 -25.50
C SER A 408 27.52 16.38 -26.15
N LYS A 409 26.22 16.22 -25.98
CA LYS A 409 25.18 17.13 -26.49
C LYS A 409 24.85 18.28 -25.56
N ILE A 410 25.35 18.26 -24.35
CA ILE A 410 25.10 19.30 -23.35
C ILE A 410 26.34 20.17 -23.12
N ASN A 411 26.11 21.42 -22.76
CA ASN A 411 27.19 22.28 -22.33
C ASN A 411 27.48 22.05 -20.85
N LEU A 412 28.55 21.33 -20.55
CA LEU A 412 28.92 20.97 -19.18
C LEU A 412 29.34 22.20 -18.35
N ASP A 413 29.81 23.27 -18.97
CA ASP A 413 30.18 24.52 -18.27
C ASP A 413 28.95 25.27 -17.71
N ALA A 414 27.76 24.95 -18.20
CA ALA A 414 26.49 25.48 -17.73
C ALA A 414 25.80 24.64 -16.67
N VAL A 415 26.46 23.57 -16.18
CA VAL A 415 25.92 22.65 -15.16
C VAL A 415 26.41 23.08 -13.79
N ASP A 416 25.56 23.75 -13.03
CA ASP A 416 25.93 24.34 -11.73
C ASP A 416 26.00 23.33 -10.60
N ASP A 417 25.37 22.14 -10.70
CA ASP A 417 25.30 21.12 -9.64
C ASP A 417 25.15 19.69 -10.19
N GLU A 418 25.56 18.70 -9.39
CA GLU A 418 25.37 17.27 -9.68
C GLU A 418 23.88 16.89 -9.81
N THR A 419 22.96 17.70 -9.28
CA THR A 419 21.50 17.46 -9.31
C THR A 419 20.78 18.06 -10.51
N SER A 420 21.50 18.72 -11.43
CA SER A 420 20.90 19.38 -12.58
C SER A 420 20.17 18.41 -13.50
N GLN A 421 18.92 18.74 -13.84
CA GLN A 421 18.11 18.05 -14.85
C GLN A 421 18.22 18.81 -16.18
N ILE A 422 18.82 18.19 -17.18
CA ILE A 422 19.08 18.85 -18.45
C ILE A 422 18.29 18.14 -19.56
N GLY A 423 17.37 18.89 -20.18
CA GLY A 423 16.59 18.40 -21.32
C GLY A 423 17.48 17.90 -22.44
N ILE A 424 17.18 16.73 -23.00
CA ILE A 424 17.98 16.11 -24.04
C ILE A 424 17.12 15.47 -25.12
N PHE A 425 17.70 15.29 -26.30
CA PHE A 425 17.09 14.60 -27.43
C PHE A 425 17.86 13.33 -27.76
N ILE A 426 17.14 12.20 -27.90
CA ILE A 426 17.70 10.92 -28.34
C ILE A 426 17.66 10.89 -29.88
N GLY A 427 18.82 10.97 -30.51
CA GLY A 427 18.96 10.93 -31.96
C GLY A 427 19.07 9.50 -32.52
N HIS A 428 19.29 9.43 -33.85
CA HIS A 428 19.39 8.15 -34.54
C HIS A 428 20.57 7.31 -34.05
N PHE A 429 21.71 7.94 -33.76
CA PHE A 429 22.91 7.25 -33.28
C PHE A 429 22.69 6.60 -31.91
N GLU A 430 22.09 7.29 -30.96
CA GLU A 430 21.78 6.73 -29.65
C GLU A 430 20.78 5.59 -29.75
N LYS A 431 19.78 5.69 -30.63
CA LYS A 431 18.82 4.60 -30.89
C LYS A 431 19.50 3.36 -31.45
N MET A 432 20.47 3.52 -32.33
CA MET A 432 21.24 2.40 -32.82
C MET A 432 22.02 1.70 -31.71
N LEU A 433 22.65 2.46 -30.79
CA LEU A 433 23.34 1.89 -29.63
C LEU A 433 22.40 1.16 -28.68
N LEU A 434 21.20 1.72 -28.42
CA LEU A 434 20.17 1.06 -27.63
C LEU A 434 19.71 -0.24 -28.28
N LEU A 435 19.53 -0.26 -29.60
CA LEU A 435 19.13 -1.45 -30.34
C LEU A 435 20.19 -2.56 -30.26
N GLU A 436 21.46 -2.20 -30.38
CA GLU A 436 22.56 -3.17 -30.23
C GLU A 436 22.61 -3.72 -28.77
N MET A 437 22.44 -2.88 -27.76
CA MET A 437 22.35 -3.32 -26.37
C MET A 437 21.16 -4.27 -26.15
N LEU A 438 20.00 -3.94 -26.72
CA LEU A 438 18.79 -4.76 -26.61
C LEU A 438 18.99 -6.13 -27.23
N LYS A 439 19.58 -6.22 -28.43
CA LYS A 439 19.90 -7.49 -29.08
C LYS A 439 20.82 -8.37 -28.24
N ILE A 440 21.83 -7.79 -27.59
CA ILE A 440 22.69 -8.55 -26.67
C ILE A 440 21.90 -9.05 -25.46
N ILE A 441 21.05 -8.22 -24.87
CA ILE A 441 20.24 -8.58 -23.70
C ILE A 441 19.24 -9.69 -24.06
N GLU A 442 18.56 -9.59 -25.19
CA GLU A 442 17.59 -10.61 -25.64
C GLU A 442 18.23 -11.98 -25.89
N ASN A 443 19.42 -11.99 -26.47
CA ASN A 443 20.12 -13.23 -26.80
C ASN A 443 21.09 -13.70 -25.70
N ILE A 444 21.11 -13.05 -24.55
CA ILE A 444 22.12 -13.34 -23.51
C ILE A 444 22.02 -14.78 -23.01
N GLN A 445 20.83 -15.39 -23.02
CA GLN A 445 20.62 -16.78 -22.62
C GLN A 445 21.39 -17.75 -23.54
N GLU A 446 21.38 -17.49 -24.84
CA GLU A 446 22.12 -18.29 -25.83
C GLU A 446 23.62 -18.16 -25.63
N TYR A 447 24.10 -16.95 -25.34
CA TYR A 447 25.53 -16.68 -25.19
C TYR A 447 26.07 -17.06 -23.80
N CYS A 448 25.26 -17.05 -22.78
CA CYS A 448 25.73 -17.21 -21.41
C CYS A 448 25.49 -18.60 -20.83
N ALA A 449 24.74 -19.49 -21.51
CA ALA A 449 24.29 -20.78 -20.96
C ALA A 449 23.73 -20.64 -19.50
N VAL A 450 23.22 -19.46 -19.16
CA VAL A 450 22.63 -19.16 -17.86
C VAL A 450 21.16 -19.48 -17.94
N ASP A 451 20.74 -20.42 -17.11
CA ASP A 451 19.31 -20.66 -16.96
C ASP A 451 18.69 -19.54 -16.11
N ILE A 452 18.27 -18.47 -16.80
CA ILE A 452 17.67 -17.29 -16.18
C ILE A 452 16.40 -17.66 -15.43
N SER A 453 15.67 -18.68 -15.90
CA SER A 453 14.44 -19.14 -15.26
C SER A 453 14.65 -19.71 -13.86
N LYS A 454 15.86 -20.13 -13.54
CA LYS A 454 16.21 -20.66 -12.19
C LYS A 454 16.49 -19.57 -11.16
N SER A 455 16.69 -18.31 -11.58
CA SER A 455 16.91 -17.19 -10.66
C SER A 455 15.94 -16.07 -10.96
N ARG A 456 14.94 -15.91 -10.09
CA ARG A 456 13.96 -14.82 -10.18
C ARG A 456 14.64 -13.43 -10.18
N THR A 457 15.77 -13.30 -9.52
CA THR A 457 16.56 -12.05 -9.49
C THR A 457 17.07 -11.72 -10.88
N LEU A 458 17.65 -12.69 -11.60
CA LEU A 458 18.12 -12.51 -12.96
C LEU A 458 16.96 -12.22 -13.92
N GLU A 459 15.87 -12.97 -13.81
CA GLU A 459 14.67 -12.78 -14.63
C GLU A 459 14.13 -11.35 -14.52
N ILE A 460 13.94 -10.85 -13.30
CA ILE A 460 13.45 -9.48 -13.06
C ILE A 460 14.44 -8.45 -13.60
N MET A 461 15.73 -8.63 -13.39
CA MET A 461 16.77 -7.73 -13.87
C MET A 461 16.76 -7.64 -15.41
N PHE A 462 16.60 -8.76 -16.10
CA PHE A 462 16.50 -8.78 -17.57
C PHE A 462 15.24 -8.09 -18.07
N LEU A 463 14.09 -8.39 -17.47
CA LEU A 463 12.81 -7.78 -17.84
C LEU A 463 12.84 -6.27 -17.61
N GLU A 464 13.35 -5.81 -16.46
CA GLU A 464 13.50 -4.38 -16.17
C GLU A 464 14.43 -3.68 -17.15
N SER A 465 15.61 -4.27 -17.44
CA SER A 465 16.58 -3.68 -18.39
C SER A 465 16.03 -3.63 -19.82
N LYS A 466 15.32 -4.68 -20.24
CA LYS A 466 14.65 -4.71 -21.54
C LYS A 466 13.56 -3.64 -21.62
N GLU A 467 12.65 -3.58 -20.65
CA GLU A 467 11.57 -2.58 -20.59
C GLU A 467 12.12 -1.15 -20.56
N GLN A 468 13.20 -0.92 -19.81
CA GLN A 468 13.87 0.38 -19.77
C GLN A 468 14.39 0.77 -21.16
N ILE A 469 15.19 -0.08 -21.81
CA ILE A 469 15.75 0.21 -23.14
C ILE A 469 14.64 0.41 -24.17
N GLU A 470 13.63 -0.47 -24.21
CA GLU A 470 12.48 -0.34 -25.13
C GLU A 470 11.73 0.98 -24.97
N THR A 471 11.64 1.51 -23.74
CA THR A 471 11.00 2.79 -23.49
C THR A 471 11.72 3.93 -24.20
N PHE A 472 13.04 3.92 -24.24
CA PHE A 472 13.85 4.97 -24.84
C PHE A 472 13.90 4.95 -26.39
N PHE A 473 13.28 3.95 -27.04
CA PHE A 473 13.02 3.99 -28.48
C PHE A 473 11.85 4.88 -28.87
N ARG A 474 10.93 5.16 -27.96
CA ARG A 474 9.77 6.01 -28.22
C ARG A 474 10.23 7.44 -28.43
N THR A 475 9.61 8.13 -29.37
CA THR A 475 9.91 9.53 -29.71
C THR A 475 8.74 10.46 -29.59
N GLU A 476 7.54 9.91 -29.60
CA GLU A 476 6.31 10.68 -29.57
C GLU A 476 5.77 10.73 -28.14
N ASN A 477 5.35 11.90 -27.71
CA ASN A 477 4.73 12.14 -26.41
C ASN A 477 5.63 11.77 -25.22
N ILE A 478 6.97 12.00 -25.34
CA ILE A 478 7.93 11.74 -24.26
C ILE A 478 8.92 12.89 -24.17
N ILE A 479 9.16 13.38 -22.96
CA ILE A 479 10.22 14.32 -22.62
C ILE A 479 11.38 13.53 -22.02
N TYR A 480 12.60 13.83 -22.47
CA TYR A 480 13.84 13.24 -21.98
C TYR A 480 14.72 14.28 -21.30
N TRP A 481 15.40 13.84 -20.23
CA TRP A 481 16.45 14.65 -19.58
C TRP A 481 17.56 13.77 -19.04
N LEU A 482 18.75 14.35 -18.85
CA LEU A 482 19.89 13.73 -18.16
C LEU A 482 19.92 14.18 -16.70
N GLU A 483 20.27 13.25 -15.83
CA GLU A 483 20.63 13.47 -14.43
C GLU A 483 22.09 13.05 -14.21
N ASN A 484 22.78 13.73 -13.30
CA ASN A 484 24.17 13.48 -12.92
C ASN A 484 25.15 13.41 -14.12
N PRO A 485 25.12 14.38 -15.05
CA PRO A 485 25.93 14.33 -16.28
C PRO A 485 27.44 14.37 -16.02
N LEU A 486 27.87 14.90 -14.88
CA LEU A 486 29.28 14.98 -14.48
C LEU A 486 29.85 13.65 -13.94
N SER A 487 29.01 12.64 -13.71
CA SER A 487 29.42 11.37 -13.15
C SER A 487 29.32 10.22 -14.16
N ASP A 488 30.45 9.66 -14.58
CA ASP A 488 30.50 8.50 -15.49
C ASP A 488 29.73 7.27 -14.97
N LYS A 489 29.57 7.14 -13.65
CA LYS A 489 28.89 6.02 -13.00
C LYS A 489 27.41 6.28 -12.79
N LEU A 490 27.06 7.50 -12.37
CA LEU A 490 25.71 7.85 -11.93
C LEU A 490 24.88 8.51 -13.03
N VAL A 491 25.50 8.85 -14.16
CA VAL A 491 24.78 9.46 -15.29
C VAL A 491 23.57 8.61 -15.67
N SER A 492 22.43 9.26 -15.78
CA SER A 492 21.16 8.60 -16.05
C SER A 492 20.37 9.37 -17.08
N ILE A 493 19.73 8.65 -17.98
CA ILE A 493 18.68 9.23 -18.83
C ILE A 493 17.33 8.91 -18.19
N CYS A 494 16.51 9.95 -18.10
CA CYS A 494 15.17 9.88 -17.57
C CYS A 494 14.17 10.25 -18.66
N CYS A 495 12.96 9.75 -18.54
CA CYS A 495 11.87 10.14 -19.43
C CYS A 495 10.52 10.16 -18.71
N ILE A 496 9.61 10.98 -19.24
CA ILE A 496 8.22 11.05 -18.79
C ILE A 496 7.30 11.19 -20.01
N PRO A 497 6.14 10.51 -20.02
CA PRO A 497 5.10 10.77 -21.01
C PRO A 497 4.56 12.20 -20.90
N THR A 498 4.32 12.87 -22.04
CA THR A 498 3.67 14.20 -22.08
C THR A 498 2.16 14.11 -21.89
N ASP A 499 1.58 12.91 -22.01
CA ASP A 499 0.17 12.61 -21.80
C ASP A 499 -0.10 12.02 -20.39
N LEU A 500 0.58 12.56 -19.36
CA LEU A 500 0.51 12.07 -18.00
C LEU A 500 -0.92 12.08 -17.44
N GLU A 501 -1.69 13.11 -17.76
CA GLU A 501 -3.09 13.24 -17.40
C GLU A 501 -3.96 12.14 -18.05
N ASP A 502 -3.66 11.73 -19.28
CA ASP A 502 -4.32 10.60 -19.94
C ASP A 502 -4.01 9.27 -19.27
N GLN A 503 -2.75 9.08 -18.86
CA GLN A 503 -2.33 7.90 -18.13
C GLN A 503 -3.02 7.83 -16.77
N LEU A 504 -3.07 8.92 -16.02
CA LEU A 504 -3.81 9.01 -14.76
C LEU A 504 -5.30 8.72 -14.97
N HIS A 505 -5.90 9.31 -16.02
CA HIS A 505 -7.30 9.07 -16.33
C HIS A 505 -7.58 7.57 -16.54
N LYS A 506 -6.77 6.88 -17.32
CA LYS A 506 -6.94 5.45 -17.63
C LYS A 506 -6.81 4.56 -16.40
N VAL A 507 -5.84 4.82 -15.51
CA VAL A 507 -5.55 3.91 -14.41
C VAL A 507 -6.27 4.25 -13.12
N LEU A 508 -6.57 5.53 -12.88
CA LEU A 508 -7.10 5.98 -11.60
C LEU A 508 -8.59 6.32 -11.64
N TRP A 509 -9.07 6.98 -12.71
CA TRP A 509 -10.45 7.51 -12.72
C TRP A 509 -11.47 6.57 -13.35
N LYS A 510 -11.06 5.59 -14.15
CA LYS A 510 -11.97 4.62 -14.80
C LYS A 510 -12.34 3.39 -13.95
N ASN A 511 -11.80 3.24 -12.75
CA ASN A 511 -11.98 2.01 -11.95
C ASN A 511 -13.31 1.93 -11.17
N GLY A 512 -14.18 2.95 -11.26
CA GLY A 512 -15.51 2.94 -10.65
C GLY A 512 -15.54 3.01 -9.12
N ILE A 513 -14.41 3.24 -8.46
CA ILE A 513 -14.31 3.38 -7.01
C ILE A 513 -14.46 4.87 -6.66
N PRO A 514 -15.34 5.26 -5.71
CA PRO A 514 -15.44 6.64 -5.23
C PRO A 514 -14.13 7.13 -4.64
N LYS A 515 -13.78 8.38 -4.91
CA LYS A 515 -12.53 8.97 -4.45
C LYS A 515 -12.74 10.30 -3.76
N ILE A 516 -12.05 10.47 -2.65
CA ILE A 516 -11.96 11.75 -1.94
C ILE A 516 -10.56 12.30 -2.18
N LEU A 517 -10.47 13.45 -2.82
CA LEU A 517 -9.23 14.21 -2.95
C LEU A 517 -9.27 15.38 -1.99
N THR A 518 -8.29 15.46 -1.11
CA THR A 518 -8.23 16.54 -0.13
C THR A 518 -6.83 17.13 -0.05
N SER A 519 -6.77 18.46 0.09
CA SER A 519 -5.55 19.21 0.30
C SER A 519 -5.86 20.61 0.84
N GLY A 520 -4.83 21.32 1.31
CA GLY A 520 -4.94 22.74 1.66
C GLY A 520 -4.96 23.68 0.46
N THR A 521 -4.49 23.20 -0.71
CA THR A 521 -4.25 24.03 -1.91
C THR A 521 -4.55 23.21 -3.17
N LEU A 522 -5.76 23.28 -3.68
CA LEU A 522 -6.19 22.62 -4.92
C LEU A 522 -6.75 23.62 -5.94
N SER A 523 -7.27 24.75 -5.46
CA SER A 523 -7.84 25.80 -6.31
C SER A 523 -6.84 26.92 -6.58
N ASP A 524 -7.01 27.56 -7.74
CA ASP A 524 -6.41 28.83 -8.13
C ASP A 524 -7.53 29.86 -8.40
N ASP A 525 -7.20 31.01 -9.01
CA ASP A 525 -8.16 32.05 -9.38
C ASP A 525 -9.28 31.56 -10.32
N ARG A 526 -9.08 30.40 -10.97
CA ARG A 526 -10.04 29.71 -11.86
C ARG A 526 -10.73 28.51 -11.19
N GLY A 527 -10.68 28.43 -9.86
CA GLY A 527 -11.19 27.29 -9.08
C GLY A 527 -10.32 26.05 -9.27
N PHE A 528 -10.92 24.88 -9.35
CA PHE A 528 -10.20 23.58 -9.45
C PHE A 528 -9.75 23.21 -10.87
N THR A 529 -9.86 24.11 -11.83
CA THR A 529 -9.64 23.79 -13.27
C THR A 529 -8.22 23.30 -13.52
N TYR A 530 -7.22 24.01 -13.00
CA TYR A 530 -5.81 23.64 -13.17
C TYR A 530 -5.49 22.27 -12.55
N PHE A 531 -5.93 22.04 -11.32
CA PHE A 531 -5.73 20.76 -10.65
C PHE A 531 -6.42 19.60 -11.39
N LYS A 532 -7.67 19.80 -11.83
CA LYS A 532 -8.42 18.77 -12.58
C LYS A 532 -7.73 18.39 -13.88
N SER A 533 -7.20 19.38 -14.61
CA SER A 533 -6.45 19.13 -15.84
C SER A 533 -5.20 18.30 -15.57
N ASN A 534 -4.33 18.74 -14.66
CA ASN A 534 -3.06 18.04 -14.35
C ASN A 534 -3.27 16.65 -13.75
N ALA A 535 -4.38 16.41 -13.07
CA ALA A 535 -4.72 15.11 -12.52
C ALA A 535 -5.54 14.24 -13.49
N GLY A 536 -5.87 14.71 -14.69
CA GLY A 536 -6.69 13.99 -15.69
C GLY A 536 -8.14 13.77 -15.28
N ILE A 537 -8.65 14.60 -14.35
CA ILE A 537 -10.05 14.55 -13.85
C ILE A 537 -10.98 15.29 -14.80
N ASP A 538 -10.51 16.25 -15.55
CA ASP A 538 -11.25 17.03 -16.54
C ASP A 538 -11.91 16.14 -17.62
N LYS A 539 -11.38 14.93 -17.84
CA LYS A 539 -11.89 13.90 -18.75
C LYS A 539 -13.02 13.04 -18.14
N VAL A 540 -13.31 13.23 -16.85
CA VAL A 540 -14.43 12.57 -16.16
C VAL A 540 -15.71 13.39 -16.38
N ASN A 541 -16.84 12.71 -16.56
CA ASN A 541 -18.12 13.39 -16.67
C ASN A 541 -18.39 14.21 -15.40
N LYS A 542 -18.71 15.50 -15.59
CA LYS A 542 -18.93 16.47 -14.49
C LYS A 542 -19.98 16.04 -13.49
N ASN A 543 -20.95 15.23 -13.90
CA ASN A 543 -22.00 14.69 -13.00
C ASN A 543 -21.45 13.73 -11.93
N PHE A 544 -20.23 13.23 -12.11
CA PHE A 544 -19.55 12.36 -11.13
C PHE A 544 -18.48 13.10 -10.32
N ILE A 545 -18.46 14.44 -10.38
CA ILE A 545 -17.50 15.26 -9.65
C ILE A 545 -18.27 16.16 -8.67
N SER A 546 -17.85 16.17 -7.42
CA SER A 546 -18.34 17.07 -6.38
C SER A 546 -17.19 17.92 -5.89
N GLU A 547 -17.40 19.23 -5.71
CA GLU A 547 -16.35 20.19 -5.37
C GLU A 547 -16.76 21.00 -4.12
N MET A 548 -15.82 21.18 -3.20
CA MET A 548 -15.99 22.00 -2.00
C MET A 548 -14.68 22.67 -1.61
N SER A 549 -14.75 23.93 -1.21
CA SER A 549 -13.64 24.67 -0.59
C SER A 549 -14.06 25.14 0.80
N CYS A 550 -13.21 24.86 1.79
CA CYS A 550 -13.39 25.23 3.18
C CYS A 550 -12.23 26.10 3.67
N ARG A 551 -12.52 27.31 4.11
CA ARG A 551 -11.51 28.20 4.70
C ARG A 551 -11.07 27.72 6.08
N SER A 552 -9.85 28.11 6.46
CA SER A 552 -9.30 27.87 7.79
C SER A 552 -10.20 28.47 8.89
N PRO A 553 -10.37 27.78 10.01
CA PRO A 553 -10.99 28.36 11.19
C PRO A 553 -10.11 29.41 11.90
N PHE A 554 -8.85 29.55 11.49
CA PHE A 554 -7.90 30.48 12.07
C PHE A 554 -7.86 31.78 11.28
N ASP A 555 -7.91 32.90 12.01
CA ASP A 555 -7.72 34.24 11.42
C ASP A 555 -6.22 34.59 11.37
N TYR A 556 -5.57 34.21 10.26
CA TYR A 556 -4.15 34.49 10.05
C TYR A 556 -3.81 35.97 9.83
N LYS A 557 -4.82 36.85 9.70
CA LYS A 557 -4.59 38.28 9.54
C LYS A 557 -4.41 39.01 10.87
N ASN A 558 -4.88 38.40 11.97
CA ASN A 558 -4.89 39.02 13.29
C ASN A 558 -4.05 38.24 14.34
N ASN A 559 -3.30 37.21 13.94
CA ASN A 559 -2.41 36.47 14.82
C ASN A 559 -0.96 36.58 14.36
#